data_1a0495133f7bf5d3163ad557d4c2c1be
#
_entry.id   1a0495133f7bf5d3163ad557d4c2c1be
#
_cell.length_a   1.000
_cell.length_b   1.000
_cell.length_c   1.000
_cell.angle_alpha   90.00
_cell.angle_beta   90.00
_cell.angle_gamma   90.00
#
_symmetry.space_group_name_H-M   'P 1'
#
loop_
_entity.id
_entity.type
_entity.pdbx_description
1 polymer ?
#
loop_
_entity_poly.entity_id
_entity_poly.type
_entity_poly.pdbx_seq_one_letter_code
_entity_poly.pdbx_strand_id
1 'polypeptide(L)'
;TANPSFFQFMKEVITQLKRLGKERGVETYTATLKSFMRFRKDNDLMMNDIDSDLMMEYEAYLKSQNVSMNTVSFYNRILRAVYNRAVEKELTVQRSPFKHVYTGVSKTIKRALPLNDIKRIKEQNLSLNPSMDFARDMFMLSFYTRGMSFVDMAYMKKTDLQNGILSYCRRKTGQRLHVKWEKCMQDILDKYPENNTGYLLPIITKAGNERSQYRNALRLINNKLKEIATLTDIQINLTMYVSRHSWASIAKSQNIPLPVISEGMGHDSETTTRIYLASLDTSTIDKANGLILEKLW
;
A
#
# COMPACT_ATOMS: atom_id res chain seq x y z
N THR A 1 -22.94 -15.60 -32.26
CA THR A 1 -23.06 -14.86 -31.00
C THR A 1 -22.45 -13.48 -31.22
N ALA A 2 -23.26 -12.40 -31.03
CA ALA A 2 -22.78 -11.04 -31.19
C ALA A 2 -21.58 -10.80 -30.28
N ASN A 3 -20.49 -10.17 -30.80
CA ASN A 3 -19.35 -9.80 -29.98
C ASN A 3 -19.81 -8.87 -28.86
N PRO A 4 -19.42 -9.12 -27.60
CA PRO A 4 -19.80 -8.26 -26.49
C PRO A 4 -19.18 -6.87 -26.65
N SER A 5 -19.88 -5.85 -26.16
CA SER A 5 -19.32 -4.52 -26.01
C SER A 5 -18.17 -4.51 -24.98
N PHE A 6 -17.36 -3.48 -24.98
CA PHE A 6 -16.20 -3.39 -24.07
C PHE A 6 -16.62 -3.38 -22.59
N PHE A 7 -17.64 -2.61 -22.23
CA PHE A 7 -18.10 -2.57 -20.84
C PHE A 7 -18.69 -3.91 -20.41
N GLN A 8 -19.44 -4.57 -21.28
CA GLN A 8 -19.98 -5.89 -21.01
C GLN A 8 -18.88 -6.92 -20.78
N PHE A 9 -17.89 -6.96 -21.68
CA PHE A 9 -16.74 -7.85 -21.54
C PHE A 9 -15.93 -7.59 -20.27
N MET A 10 -15.70 -6.32 -19.92
CA MET A 10 -14.99 -5.97 -18.68
C MET A 10 -15.76 -6.39 -17.43
N LYS A 11 -17.11 -6.31 -17.43
CA LYS A 11 -17.98 -6.86 -16.37
C LYS A 11 -17.86 -8.38 -16.24
N GLU A 12 -17.74 -9.09 -17.35
CA GLU A 12 -17.49 -10.54 -17.37
C GLU A 12 -16.13 -10.89 -16.75
N VAL A 13 -15.08 -10.14 -17.12
CA VAL A 13 -13.75 -10.29 -16.52
C VAL A 13 -13.79 -10.05 -15.00
N ILE A 14 -14.51 -9.03 -14.53
CA ILE A 14 -14.70 -8.75 -13.09
C ILE A 14 -15.43 -9.91 -12.41
N THR A 15 -16.48 -10.45 -13.03
CA THR A 15 -17.22 -11.60 -12.52
C THR A 15 -16.34 -12.83 -12.39
N GLN A 16 -15.46 -13.08 -13.39
CA GLN A 16 -14.49 -14.16 -13.33
C GLN A 16 -13.48 -13.97 -12.18
N LEU A 17 -12.97 -12.75 -12.00
CA LEU A 17 -12.07 -12.44 -10.88
C LEU A 17 -12.74 -12.69 -9.53
N LYS A 18 -14.04 -12.37 -9.41
CA LYS A 18 -14.83 -12.64 -8.20
C LYS A 18 -14.96 -14.14 -7.92
N ARG A 19 -15.26 -14.95 -8.94
CA ARG A 19 -15.32 -16.42 -8.82
C ARG A 19 -13.98 -17.02 -8.40
N LEU A 20 -12.87 -16.42 -8.82
CA LEU A 20 -11.50 -16.83 -8.45
C LEU A 20 -11.05 -16.29 -7.07
N GLY A 21 -11.92 -15.63 -6.31
CA GLY A 21 -11.59 -15.07 -5.00
C GLY A 21 -10.58 -13.92 -5.04
N LYS A 22 -10.34 -13.32 -6.23
CA LYS A 22 -9.37 -12.22 -6.40
C LYS A 22 -9.99 -10.86 -6.05
N GLU A 23 -10.40 -10.68 -4.79
CA GLU A 23 -11.14 -9.50 -4.31
C GLU A 23 -10.46 -8.17 -4.66
N ARG A 24 -9.12 -8.07 -4.48
CA ARG A 24 -8.37 -6.86 -4.84
C ARG A 24 -8.46 -6.57 -6.34
N GLY A 25 -8.40 -7.61 -7.18
CA GLY A 25 -8.62 -7.50 -8.63
C GLY A 25 -10.01 -6.96 -8.95
N VAL A 26 -11.05 -7.53 -8.33
CA VAL A 26 -12.44 -7.06 -8.49
C VAL A 26 -12.56 -5.57 -8.18
N GLU A 27 -12.02 -5.11 -7.05
CA GLU A 27 -12.07 -3.69 -6.67
C GLU A 27 -11.38 -2.79 -7.69
N THR A 28 -10.18 -3.16 -8.12
CA THR A 28 -9.37 -2.33 -9.02
C THR A 28 -9.93 -2.27 -10.43
N TYR A 29 -10.39 -3.40 -10.96
CA TYR A 29 -11.06 -3.45 -12.28
C TYR A 29 -12.39 -2.71 -12.27
N THR A 30 -13.17 -2.85 -11.19
CA THR A 30 -14.42 -2.09 -11.03
C THR A 30 -14.18 -0.58 -10.97
N ALA A 31 -13.15 -0.13 -10.23
CA ALA A 31 -12.79 1.29 -10.17
C ALA A 31 -12.37 1.83 -11.54
N THR A 32 -11.58 1.05 -12.29
CA THR A 32 -11.15 1.41 -13.65
C THR A 32 -12.34 1.48 -14.60
N LEU A 33 -13.23 0.49 -14.58
CA LEU A 33 -14.46 0.50 -15.40
C LEU A 33 -15.30 1.74 -15.12
N LYS A 34 -15.58 2.04 -13.85
CA LYS A 34 -16.33 3.23 -13.45
C LYS A 34 -15.68 4.54 -13.90
N SER A 35 -14.34 4.61 -13.90
CA SER A 35 -13.62 5.78 -14.40
C SER A 35 -13.78 5.92 -15.90
N PHE A 36 -13.65 4.83 -16.64
CA PHE A 36 -13.78 4.85 -18.10
C PHE A 36 -15.23 5.10 -18.55
N MET A 37 -16.23 4.53 -17.84
CA MET A 37 -17.65 4.83 -18.07
C MET A 37 -17.96 6.31 -17.88
N ARG A 38 -17.45 6.96 -16.83
CA ARG A 38 -17.62 8.41 -16.62
C ARG A 38 -17.04 9.24 -17.77
N PHE A 39 -15.84 8.90 -18.25
CA PHE A 39 -15.24 9.53 -19.41
C PHE A 39 -16.16 9.40 -20.64
N ARG A 40 -16.71 8.23 -20.87
CA ARG A 40 -17.61 7.92 -21.97
C ARG A 40 -19.06 8.39 -21.75
N LYS A 41 -19.38 9.01 -20.61
CA LYS A 41 -20.76 9.38 -20.20
C LYS A 41 -21.73 8.18 -20.30
N ASP A 42 -21.27 7.04 -19.83
CA ASP A 42 -21.94 5.74 -19.86
C ASP A 42 -22.27 5.20 -21.28
N ASN A 43 -21.76 5.83 -22.34
CA ASN A 43 -21.87 5.29 -23.70
C ASN A 43 -20.87 4.15 -23.89
N ASP A 44 -21.38 2.94 -24.02
CA ASP A 44 -20.59 1.75 -24.31
C ASP A 44 -20.01 1.81 -25.74
N LEU A 45 -19.06 0.95 -26.03
CA LEU A 45 -18.38 0.88 -27.33
C LEU A 45 -18.04 -0.56 -27.68
N MET A 46 -17.85 -0.82 -28.99
CA MET A 46 -17.38 -2.10 -29.45
C MET A 46 -15.86 -2.24 -29.23
N MET A 47 -15.36 -3.48 -29.17
CA MET A 47 -13.93 -3.74 -29.00
C MET A 47 -13.07 -3.09 -30.10
N ASN A 48 -13.59 -3.02 -31.33
CA ASN A 48 -12.90 -2.45 -32.48
C ASN A 48 -12.83 -0.91 -32.44
N ASP A 49 -13.63 -0.26 -31.61
CA ASP A 49 -13.62 1.20 -31.43
C ASP A 49 -12.53 1.66 -30.45
N ILE A 50 -11.83 0.71 -29.81
CA ILE A 50 -10.71 1.03 -28.93
C ILE A 50 -9.47 1.21 -29.79
N ASP A 51 -9.09 2.45 -29.99
CA ASP A 51 -7.91 2.87 -30.73
C ASP A 51 -6.98 3.77 -29.89
N SER A 52 -5.86 4.18 -30.47
CA SER A 52 -4.88 5.04 -29.80
C SER A 52 -5.42 6.41 -29.46
N ASP A 53 -6.25 6.98 -30.33
CA ASP A 53 -6.76 8.34 -30.14
C ASP A 53 -7.73 8.39 -28.97
N LEU A 54 -8.65 7.43 -28.88
CA LEU A 54 -9.55 7.27 -27.73
C LEU A 54 -8.78 7.13 -26.41
N MET A 55 -7.69 6.33 -26.42
CA MET A 55 -6.91 6.12 -25.19
C MET A 55 -6.11 7.36 -24.81
N MET A 56 -5.61 8.13 -25.77
CA MET A 56 -4.98 9.43 -25.52
C MET A 56 -5.99 10.47 -24.98
N GLU A 57 -7.21 10.50 -25.52
CA GLU A 57 -8.30 11.35 -25.00
C GLU A 57 -8.67 10.99 -23.57
N TYR A 58 -8.76 9.68 -23.26
CA TYR A 58 -9.02 9.24 -21.88
C TYR A 58 -7.90 9.66 -20.93
N GLU A 59 -6.64 9.54 -21.33
CA GLU A 59 -5.51 10.02 -20.52
C GLU A 59 -5.57 11.54 -20.31
N ALA A 60 -5.88 12.32 -21.35
CA ALA A 60 -6.07 13.77 -21.26
C ALA A 60 -7.21 14.12 -20.30
N TYR A 61 -8.34 13.41 -20.37
CA TYR A 61 -9.45 13.55 -19.42
C TYR A 61 -9.00 13.29 -17.99
N LEU A 62 -8.27 12.19 -17.71
CA LEU A 62 -7.79 11.90 -16.36
C LEU A 62 -6.86 13.00 -15.82
N LYS A 63 -5.98 13.53 -16.67
CA LYS A 63 -5.10 14.65 -16.32
C LYS A 63 -5.89 15.93 -16.01
N SER A 64 -6.93 16.24 -16.78
CA SER A 64 -7.81 17.39 -16.51
C SER A 64 -8.57 17.28 -15.19
N GLN A 65 -8.80 16.04 -14.70
CA GLN A 65 -9.40 15.76 -13.40
C GLN A 65 -8.35 15.70 -12.26
N ASN A 66 -7.12 16.17 -12.49
CA ASN A 66 -6.00 16.13 -11.54
C ASN A 66 -5.68 14.72 -10.99
N VAL A 67 -5.93 13.68 -11.79
CA VAL A 67 -5.58 12.32 -11.43
C VAL A 67 -4.07 12.14 -11.48
N SER A 68 -3.48 11.56 -10.43
CA SER A 68 -2.02 11.33 -10.37
C SER A 68 -1.54 10.42 -11.49
N MET A 69 -0.32 10.64 -12.00
CA MET A 69 0.25 9.86 -13.10
C MET A 69 0.33 8.35 -12.78
N ASN A 70 0.55 7.98 -11.51
CA ASN A 70 0.51 6.57 -11.12
C ASN A 70 -0.89 5.97 -11.20
N THR A 71 -1.95 6.75 -10.95
CA THR A 71 -3.33 6.31 -11.13
C THR A 71 -3.70 6.25 -12.60
N VAL A 72 -3.25 7.21 -13.42
CA VAL A 72 -3.40 7.17 -14.88
C VAL A 72 -2.77 5.89 -15.44
N SER A 73 -1.51 5.63 -15.11
CA SER A 73 -0.82 4.39 -15.49
C SER A 73 -1.57 3.14 -15.05
N PHE A 74 -2.07 3.15 -13.83
CA PHE A 74 -2.81 2.03 -13.27
C PHE A 74 -4.08 1.72 -14.07
N TYR A 75 -4.86 2.73 -14.42
CA TYR A 75 -6.06 2.56 -15.25
C TYR A 75 -5.71 2.09 -16.66
N ASN A 76 -4.74 2.72 -17.31
CA ASN A 76 -4.29 2.33 -18.65
C ASN A 76 -3.80 0.87 -18.68
N ARG A 77 -3.07 0.43 -17.67
CA ARG A 77 -2.58 -0.97 -17.57
C ARG A 77 -3.72 -1.97 -17.39
N ILE A 78 -4.76 -1.65 -16.64
CA ILE A 78 -5.92 -2.52 -16.48
C ILE A 78 -6.72 -2.59 -17.78
N LEU A 79 -7.01 -1.44 -18.43
CA LEU A 79 -7.72 -1.42 -19.71
C LEU A 79 -6.93 -2.20 -20.78
N ARG A 80 -5.60 -2.05 -20.82
CA ARG A 80 -4.74 -2.82 -21.71
C ARG A 80 -4.83 -4.33 -21.44
N ALA A 81 -4.86 -4.73 -20.17
CA ALA A 81 -4.99 -6.14 -19.81
C ALA A 81 -6.36 -6.71 -20.25
N VAL A 82 -7.43 -5.93 -20.15
CA VAL A 82 -8.77 -6.33 -20.63
C VAL A 82 -8.79 -6.42 -22.15
N TYR A 83 -8.23 -5.41 -22.85
CA TYR A 83 -8.12 -5.42 -24.32
C TYR A 83 -7.31 -6.62 -24.84
N ASN A 84 -6.16 -6.90 -24.25
CA ASN A 84 -5.34 -8.05 -24.64
C ASN A 84 -6.08 -9.38 -24.43
N ARG A 85 -6.90 -9.50 -23.36
CA ARG A 85 -7.76 -10.67 -23.18
C ARG A 85 -8.84 -10.80 -24.26
N ALA A 86 -9.36 -9.68 -24.75
CA ALA A 86 -10.29 -9.69 -25.88
C ALA A 86 -9.61 -10.14 -27.16
N VAL A 87 -8.37 -9.71 -27.39
CA VAL A 87 -7.53 -10.19 -28.52
C VAL A 87 -7.26 -11.69 -28.40
N GLU A 88 -6.87 -12.20 -27.23
CA GLU A 88 -6.66 -13.64 -26.97
C GLU A 88 -7.92 -14.48 -27.22
N LYS A 89 -9.10 -13.89 -27.03
CA LYS A 89 -10.40 -14.52 -27.32
C LYS A 89 -10.92 -14.27 -28.74
N GLU A 90 -10.12 -13.69 -29.59
CA GLU A 90 -10.47 -13.37 -30.98
C GLU A 90 -11.70 -12.45 -31.14
N LEU A 91 -12.01 -11.66 -30.07
CA LEU A 91 -13.10 -10.69 -30.10
C LEU A 91 -12.71 -9.39 -30.83
N THR A 92 -11.42 -9.17 -31.02
CA THR A 92 -10.83 -8.05 -31.79
C THR A 92 -9.41 -8.42 -32.23
N VAL A 93 -8.84 -7.63 -33.14
CA VAL A 93 -7.46 -7.79 -33.57
C VAL A 93 -6.54 -6.84 -32.80
N GLN A 94 -5.27 -7.22 -32.63
CA GLN A 94 -4.30 -6.37 -31.94
C GLN A 94 -3.93 -5.12 -32.75
N ARG A 95 -4.30 -3.94 -32.25
CA ARG A 95 -3.99 -2.64 -32.84
C ARG A 95 -3.10 -1.76 -31.95
N SER A 96 -2.65 -2.31 -30.82
CA SER A 96 -1.78 -1.64 -29.84
C SER A 96 -2.29 -0.26 -29.37
N PRO A 97 -3.57 -0.11 -28.95
CA PRO A 97 -4.17 1.18 -28.63
C PRO A 97 -3.51 1.88 -27.42
N PHE A 98 -2.74 1.16 -26.61
CA PHE A 98 -2.06 1.68 -25.42
C PHE A 98 -0.60 2.06 -25.66
N LYS A 99 -0.15 2.14 -26.92
CA LYS A 99 1.25 2.43 -27.26
C LYS A 99 1.66 3.84 -26.84
N HIS A 100 0.77 4.80 -26.96
CA HIS A 100 1.05 6.22 -26.78
C HIS A 100 0.57 6.80 -25.45
N VAL A 101 0.02 5.98 -24.54
CA VAL A 101 -0.42 6.42 -23.22
C VAL A 101 0.55 5.99 -22.13
N TYR A 102 0.52 6.72 -21.02
CA TYR A 102 1.42 6.46 -19.90
C TYR A 102 1.06 5.17 -19.16
N THR A 103 1.98 4.24 -19.12
CA THR A 103 1.87 2.96 -18.38
C THR A 103 3.07 2.71 -17.46
N GLY A 104 3.90 3.74 -17.25
CA GLY A 104 5.10 3.72 -16.42
C GLY A 104 4.81 3.89 -14.92
N VAL A 105 5.86 4.13 -14.15
CA VAL A 105 5.81 4.41 -12.72
C VAL A 105 6.46 5.76 -12.44
N SER A 106 5.68 6.72 -11.98
CA SER A 106 6.21 8.00 -11.49
C SER A 106 6.79 7.86 -10.08
N LYS A 107 7.96 8.45 -9.87
CA LYS A 107 8.57 8.51 -8.54
C LYS A 107 7.63 9.23 -7.57
N THR A 108 7.44 8.65 -6.40
CA THR A 108 6.67 9.27 -5.30
C THR A 108 7.63 9.59 -4.15
N ILE A 109 7.44 10.77 -3.55
CA ILE A 109 8.18 11.13 -2.34
C ILE A 109 7.75 10.20 -1.22
N LYS A 110 8.72 9.50 -0.63
CA LYS A 110 8.47 8.64 0.54
C LYS A 110 8.46 9.51 1.79
N ARG A 111 7.45 9.32 2.61
CA ARG A 111 7.27 10.05 3.87
C ARG A 111 7.82 9.18 4.99
N ALA A 112 9.02 9.49 5.46
CA ALA A 112 9.62 8.86 6.61
C ALA A 112 9.80 9.89 7.73
N LEU A 113 9.67 9.45 8.97
CA LEU A 113 9.92 10.24 10.16
C LEU A 113 11.30 9.92 10.73
N PRO A 114 12.03 10.92 11.23
CA PRO A 114 13.21 10.69 12.03
C PRO A 114 12.86 10.07 13.38
N LEU A 115 13.85 9.48 14.05
CA LEU A 115 13.66 8.78 15.33
C LEU A 115 13.00 9.67 16.41
N ASN A 116 13.35 10.96 16.44
CA ASN A 116 12.78 11.89 17.41
C ASN A 116 11.27 12.08 17.23
N ASP A 117 10.79 12.09 16.00
CA ASP A 117 9.34 12.20 15.73
C ASP A 117 8.61 10.91 16.13
N ILE A 118 9.23 9.75 15.89
CA ILE A 118 8.69 8.47 16.38
C ILE A 118 8.59 8.47 17.91
N LYS A 119 9.60 9.02 18.62
CA LYS A 119 9.56 9.17 20.08
C LYS A 119 8.44 10.10 20.50
N ARG A 120 8.27 11.27 19.85
CA ARG A 120 7.18 12.21 20.14
C ARG A 120 5.80 11.54 19.99
N ILE A 121 5.59 10.76 18.94
CA ILE A 121 4.33 10.00 18.76
C ILE A 121 4.14 8.99 19.90
N LYS A 122 5.17 8.22 20.22
CA LYS A 122 5.14 7.19 21.27
C LYS A 122 4.77 7.79 22.63
N GLU A 123 5.32 8.94 22.98
CA GLU A 123 5.23 9.57 24.30
C GLU A 123 3.95 10.39 24.52
N GLN A 124 3.11 10.54 23.48
CA GLN A 124 1.84 11.26 23.61
C GLN A 124 0.92 10.59 24.62
N ASN A 125 0.45 11.35 25.60
CA ASN A 125 -0.61 10.90 26.49
C ASN A 125 -1.96 11.02 25.78
N LEU A 126 -2.50 9.90 25.35
CA LEU A 126 -3.77 9.79 24.62
C LEU A 126 -4.83 9.04 25.42
N SER A 127 -4.64 8.85 26.73
CA SER A 127 -5.54 8.09 27.62
C SER A 127 -6.99 8.58 27.62
N LEU A 128 -7.20 9.88 27.38
CA LEU A 128 -8.53 10.48 27.27
C LEU A 128 -9.18 10.32 25.89
N ASN A 129 -8.45 9.79 24.90
CA ASN A 129 -8.97 9.56 23.55
C ASN A 129 -8.64 8.15 23.09
N PRO A 130 -9.47 7.14 23.43
CA PRO A 130 -9.19 5.74 23.13
C PRO A 130 -8.97 5.44 21.66
N SER A 131 -9.62 6.17 20.74
CA SER A 131 -9.46 5.96 19.31
C SER A 131 -8.11 6.48 18.77
N MET A 132 -7.58 7.56 19.34
CA MET A 132 -6.24 8.05 19.03
C MET A 132 -5.17 7.17 19.68
N ASP A 133 -5.40 6.74 20.93
CA ASP A 133 -4.50 5.81 21.62
C ASP A 133 -4.35 4.50 20.84
N PHE A 134 -5.46 3.94 20.38
CA PHE A 134 -5.45 2.77 19.50
C PHE A 134 -4.69 3.02 18.18
N ALA A 135 -4.91 4.15 17.53
CA ALA A 135 -4.23 4.49 16.29
C ALA A 135 -2.71 4.63 16.47
N ARG A 136 -2.28 5.30 17.57
CA ARG A 136 -0.87 5.40 17.96
C ARG A 136 -0.28 4.02 18.21
N ASP A 137 -0.96 3.17 18.96
CA ASP A 137 -0.49 1.84 19.31
C ASP A 137 -0.35 0.94 18.07
N MET A 138 -1.29 0.99 17.13
CA MET A 138 -1.17 0.26 15.86
C MET A 138 -0.01 0.78 15.02
N PHE A 139 0.23 2.08 14.99
CA PHE A 139 1.37 2.68 14.30
C PHE A 139 2.70 2.23 14.94
N MET A 140 2.79 2.26 16.28
CA MET A 140 3.99 1.83 17.01
C MET A 140 4.22 0.33 16.88
N LEU A 141 3.18 -0.49 16.93
CA LEU A 141 3.30 -1.93 16.73
C LEU A 141 3.81 -2.28 15.32
N SER A 142 3.31 -1.58 14.30
CA SER A 142 3.87 -1.68 12.94
C SER A 142 5.36 -1.32 12.91
N PHE A 143 5.76 -0.25 13.58
CA PHE A 143 7.16 0.16 13.67
C PHE A 143 8.01 -0.90 14.40
N TYR A 144 7.57 -1.39 15.54
CA TYR A 144 8.28 -2.43 16.32
C TYR A 144 8.43 -3.74 15.56
N THR A 145 7.45 -4.09 14.73
CA THR A 145 7.49 -5.29 13.87
C THR A 145 8.16 -5.05 12.52
N ARG A 146 9.15 -4.15 12.46
CA ARG A 146 9.96 -3.85 11.26
C ARG A 146 9.15 -3.26 10.12
N GLY A 147 8.15 -2.44 10.43
CA GLY A 147 7.26 -1.86 9.45
C GLY A 147 6.29 -2.85 8.83
N MET A 148 5.74 -3.77 9.64
CA MET A 148 4.69 -4.69 9.20
C MET A 148 3.52 -3.91 8.60
N SER A 149 3.01 -4.38 7.45
CA SER A 149 1.88 -3.70 6.81
C SER A 149 0.60 -3.87 7.62
N PHE A 150 -0.28 -2.87 7.60
CA PHE A 150 -1.53 -2.94 8.37
C PHE A 150 -2.42 -4.12 7.97
N VAL A 151 -2.35 -4.55 6.72
CA VAL A 151 -3.08 -5.75 6.29
C VAL A 151 -2.52 -7.01 6.94
N ASP A 152 -1.19 -7.14 7.09
CA ASP A 152 -0.59 -8.28 7.77
C ASP A 152 -0.94 -8.25 9.27
N MET A 153 -0.91 -7.06 9.90
CA MET A 153 -1.34 -6.88 11.30
C MET A 153 -2.80 -7.30 11.51
N ALA A 154 -3.71 -6.86 10.64
CA ALA A 154 -5.15 -7.12 10.78
C ALA A 154 -5.50 -8.62 10.69
N TYR A 155 -4.77 -9.36 9.87
CA TYR A 155 -4.99 -10.81 9.66
C TYR A 155 -4.03 -11.71 10.44
N MET A 156 -3.22 -11.14 11.34
CA MET A 156 -2.33 -11.87 12.21
C MET A 156 -3.15 -12.75 13.17
N LYS A 157 -2.86 -14.03 13.22
CA LYS A 157 -3.56 -15.01 14.06
C LYS A 157 -2.90 -15.14 15.43
N LYS A 158 -3.67 -15.53 16.43
CA LYS A 158 -3.12 -15.88 17.76
C LYS A 158 -2.10 -17.00 17.66
N THR A 159 -2.31 -17.95 16.76
CA THR A 159 -1.40 -19.07 16.49
C THR A 159 -0.09 -18.67 15.82
N ASP A 160 0.01 -17.46 15.26
CA ASP A 160 1.25 -16.97 14.66
C ASP A 160 2.27 -16.52 15.70
N LEU A 161 1.84 -16.25 16.94
CA LEU A 161 2.70 -15.88 18.07
C LEU A 161 2.91 -17.10 18.99
N GLN A 162 4.10 -17.69 18.96
CA GLN A 162 4.46 -18.84 19.77
C GLN A 162 5.88 -18.71 20.30
N ASN A 163 6.08 -19.06 21.56
CA ASN A 163 7.40 -19.09 22.22
C ASN A 163 8.18 -17.75 22.06
N GLY A 164 7.48 -16.62 22.10
CA GLY A 164 8.10 -15.30 21.95
C GLY A 164 8.55 -14.97 20.53
N ILE A 165 8.09 -15.72 19.54
CA ILE A 165 8.36 -15.46 18.11
C ILE A 165 7.05 -15.34 17.36
N LEU A 166 6.88 -14.22 16.67
CA LEU A 166 5.81 -14.01 15.71
C LEU A 166 6.25 -14.52 14.33
N SER A 167 5.55 -15.52 13.80
CA SER A 167 5.83 -16.13 12.49
C SER A 167 4.62 -15.96 11.56
N TYR A 168 4.77 -15.18 10.50
CA TYR A 168 3.67 -14.92 9.58
C TYR A 168 4.12 -14.91 8.11
N CYS A 169 3.19 -15.17 7.20
CA CYS A 169 3.42 -15.01 5.76
C CYS A 169 2.92 -13.63 5.32
N ARG A 170 3.80 -12.83 4.75
CA ARG A 170 3.47 -11.52 4.21
C ARG A 170 2.46 -11.65 3.07
N ARG A 171 1.28 -11.05 3.21
CA ARG A 171 0.17 -11.21 2.24
C ARG A 171 0.48 -10.68 0.84
N LYS A 172 1.39 -9.72 0.71
CA LYS A 172 1.76 -9.14 -0.58
C LYS A 172 2.72 -10.01 -1.38
N THR A 173 3.67 -10.67 -0.73
CA THR A 173 4.81 -11.37 -1.37
C THR A 173 4.82 -12.87 -1.08
N GLY A 174 4.04 -13.33 -0.10
CA GLY A 174 4.06 -14.74 0.34
C GLY A 174 5.30 -15.12 1.17
N GLN A 175 6.22 -14.19 1.39
CA GLN A 175 7.43 -14.45 2.14
C GLN A 175 7.10 -14.69 3.62
N ARG A 176 7.69 -15.73 4.20
CA ARG A 176 7.59 -16.03 5.63
C ARG A 176 8.59 -15.17 6.39
N LEU A 177 8.11 -14.51 7.43
CA LEU A 177 8.91 -13.66 8.30
C LEU A 177 8.80 -14.12 9.75
N HIS A 178 9.90 -13.98 10.49
CA HIS A 178 9.99 -14.28 11.92
C HIS A 178 10.42 -13.01 12.65
N VAL A 179 9.63 -12.59 13.63
CA VAL A 179 9.90 -11.39 14.42
C VAL A 179 9.92 -11.80 15.89
N LYS A 180 11.05 -11.56 16.57
CA LYS A 180 11.11 -11.72 18.02
C LYS A 180 10.09 -10.79 18.66
N TRP A 181 9.24 -11.35 19.52
CA TRP A 181 8.22 -10.60 20.23
C TRP A 181 8.83 -9.93 21.45
N GLU A 182 8.90 -8.62 21.44
CA GLU A 182 9.54 -7.84 22.49
C GLU A 182 8.49 -7.31 23.49
N LYS A 183 8.95 -6.94 24.69
CA LYS A 183 8.09 -6.41 25.75
C LYS A 183 7.21 -5.22 25.28
N CYS A 184 7.77 -4.30 24.49
CA CYS A 184 7.01 -3.15 24.00
C CYS A 184 5.84 -3.53 23.07
N MET A 185 5.91 -4.68 22.40
CA MET A 185 4.81 -5.23 21.60
C MET A 185 3.76 -5.87 22.51
N GLN A 186 4.19 -6.59 23.53
CA GLN A 186 3.32 -7.19 24.52
C GLN A 186 2.57 -6.13 25.33
N ASP A 187 3.24 -5.08 25.77
CA ASP A 187 2.62 -3.96 26.49
C ASP A 187 1.47 -3.31 25.69
N ILE A 188 1.60 -3.24 24.35
CA ILE A 188 0.50 -2.79 23.47
C ILE A 188 -0.63 -3.82 23.45
N LEU A 189 -0.30 -5.10 23.26
CA LEU A 189 -1.31 -6.16 23.20
C LEU A 189 -2.14 -6.25 24.49
N ASP A 190 -1.50 -6.14 25.64
CA ASP A 190 -2.11 -6.24 26.97
C ASP A 190 -3.07 -5.07 27.30
N LYS A 191 -2.99 -3.97 26.56
CA LYS A 191 -3.92 -2.84 26.71
C LYS A 191 -5.34 -3.15 26.21
N TYR A 192 -5.47 -4.13 25.36
CA TYR A 192 -6.74 -4.42 24.67
C TYR A 192 -7.32 -5.75 25.16
N PRO A 193 -8.67 -5.85 25.25
CA PRO A 193 -9.30 -7.10 25.61
C PRO A 193 -8.98 -8.18 24.56
N GLU A 194 -8.94 -9.40 25.00
CA GLU A 194 -8.71 -10.53 24.12
C GLU A 194 -9.77 -10.58 22.99
N ASN A 195 -9.30 -10.71 21.77
CA ASN A 195 -10.17 -10.81 20.62
C ASN A 195 -10.90 -12.16 20.60
N ASN A 196 -12.22 -12.17 20.52
CA ASN A 196 -13.03 -13.39 20.47
C ASN A 196 -12.93 -14.15 19.11
N THR A 197 -12.19 -13.59 18.16
CA THR A 197 -11.86 -14.26 16.90
C THR A 197 -10.51 -14.97 16.99
N GLY A 198 -10.12 -15.68 15.93
CA GLY A 198 -8.77 -16.27 15.81
C GLY A 198 -7.64 -15.25 15.56
N TYR A 199 -7.98 -13.96 15.41
CA TYR A 199 -6.99 -12.90 15.14
C TYR A 199 -6.39 -12.36 16.44
N LEU A 200 -5.11 -11.97 16.37
CA LEU A 200 -4.37 -11.51 17.55
C LEU A 200 -4.79 -10.09 17.99
N LEU A 201 -4.96 -9.18 17.03
CA LEU A 201 -5.31 -7.79 17.31
C LEU A 201 -6.81 -7.52 17.16
N PRO A 202 -7.39 -6.54 17.91
CA PRO A 202 -8.81 -6.22 17.85
C PRO A 202 -9.16 -5.33 16.63
N ILE A 203 -8.65 -5.69 15.46
CA ILE A 203 -8.92 -5.01 14.18
C ILE A 203 -10.08 -5.70 13.47
N ILE A 204 -10.07 -7.02 13.42
CA ILE A 204 -11.15 -7.87 12.92
C ILE A 204 -11.76 -8.56 14.14
N THR A 205 -12.93 -8.12 14.58
CA THR A 205 -13.55 -8.53 15.83
C THR A 205 -14.76 -9.44 15.65
N LYS A 206 -15.20 -9.65 14.41
CA LYS A 206 -16.36 -10.51 14.07
C LYS A 206 -16.01 -11.38 12.88
N ALA A 207 -16.49 -12.61 12.90
CA ALA A 207 -16.44 -13.49 11.74
C ALA A 207 -17.31 -12.94 10.59
N GLY A 208 -16.86 -13.15 9.35
CA GLY A 208 -17.50 -12.60 8.16
C GLY A 208 -17.18 -11.11 7.94
N ASN A 209 -17.14 -10.69 6.71
CA ASN A 209 -16.82 -9.31 6.30
C ASN A 209 -15.46 -8.77 6.82
N GLU A 210 -14.48 -9.64 7.05
CA GLU A 210 -13.14 -9.29 7.56
C GLU A 210 -12.49 -8.18 6.75
N ARG A 211 -12.65 -8.24 5.42
CA ARG A 211 -12.10 -7.22 4.52
C ARG A 211 -12.73 -5.85 4.74
N SER A 212 -14.01 -5.78 5.01
CA SER A 212 -14.71 -4.53 5.31
C SER A 212 -14.24 -3.95 6.65
N GLN A 213 -14.13 -4.80 7.68
CA GLN A 213 -13.63 -4.41 9.00
C GLN A 213 -12.21 -3.86 8.90
N TYR A 214 -11.30 -4.58 8.24
CA TYR A 214 -9.94 -4.12 7.97
C TYR A 214 -9.90 -2.75 7.28
N ARG A 215 -10.68 -2.55 6.21
CA ARG A 215 -10.70 -1.28 5.46
C ARG A 215 -11.23 -0.12 6.29
N ASN A 216 -12.28 -0.36 7.06
CA ASN A 216 -12.86 0.66 7.95
C ASN A 216 -11.89 1.03 9.06
N ALA A 217 -11.25 0.04 9.70
CA ALA A 217 -10.23 0.28 10.72
C ALA A 217 -9.06 1.08 10.17
N LEU A 218 -8.52 0.71 8.99
CA LEU A 218 -7.42 1.45 8.36
C LEU A 218 -7.79 2.91 8.08
N ARG A 219 -9.01 3.17 7.61
CA ARG A 219 -9.50 4.54 7.36
C ARG A 219 -9.57 5.35 8.66
N LEU A 220 -10.17 4.77 9.71
CA LEU A 220 -10.31 5.43 11.01
C LEU A 220 -8.93 5.71 11.63
N ILE A 221 -8.05 4.72 11.66
CA ILE A 221 -6.68 4.85 12.17
C ILE A 221 -5.93 5.95 11.42
N ASN A 222 -5.96 5.95 10.07
CA ASN A 222 -5.27 6.98 9.30
C ASN A 222 -5.81 8.39 9.56
N ASN A 223 -7.12 8.53 9.83
CA ASN A 223 -7.68 9.83 10.23
C ASN A 223 -7.15 10.26 11.61
N LYS A 224 -7.12 9.35 12.58
CA LYS A 224 -6.57 9.64 13.92
C LYS A 224 -5.07 9.90 13.91
N LEU A 225 -4.31 9.24 13.04
CA LEU A 225 -2.88 9.53 12.86
C LEU A 225 -2.64 10.95 12.35
N LYS A 226 -3.52 11.50 11.52
CA LYS A 226 -3.43 12.91 11.10
C LYS A 226 -3.66 13.88 12.28
N GLU A 227 -4.63 13.56 13.14
CA GLU A 227 -4.86 14.33 14.37
C GLU A 227 -3.64 14.27 15.30
N ILE A 228 -3.03 13.08 15.45
CA ILE A 228 -1.78 12.90 16.21
C ILE A 228 -0.63 13.71 15.59
N ALA A 229 -0.50 13.73 14.26
CA ALA A 229 0.51 14.55 13.59
C ALA A 229 0.37 16.03 13.93
N THR A 230 -0.86 16.55 13.97
CA THR A 230 -1.14 17.93 14.40
C THR A 230 -0.74 18.16 15.85
N LEU A 231 -1.09 17.25 16.78
CA LEU A 231 -0.72 17.36 18.19
C LEU A 231 0.79 17.29 18.44
N THR A 232 1.52 16.60 17.57
CA THR A 232 2.97 16.41 17.70
C THR A 232 3.77 17.36 16.79
N ASP A 233 3.12 18.33 16.15
CA ASP A 233 3.74 19.25 15.18
C ASP A 233 4.54 18.51 14.09
N ILE A 234 4.00 17.42 13.59
CA ILE A 234 4.57 16.67 12.47
C ILE A 234 3.92 17.11 11.17
N GLN A 235 4.70 17.72 10.28
CA GLN A 235 4.20 18.39 9.08
C GLN A 235 3.87 17.46 7.91
N ILE A 236 4.09 16.14 8.04
CA ILE A 236 3.77 15.18 6.98
C ILE A 236 2.37 14.56 7.20
N ASN A 237 1.74 14.16 6.10
CA ASN A 237 0.50 13.40 6.17
C ASN A 237 0.76 12.00 6.76
N LEU A 238 0.58 11.87 8.08
CA LEU A 238 0.84 10.65 8.84
C LEU A 238 -0.20 9.58 8.52
N THR A 239 0.27 8.40 8.15
CA THR A 239 -0.56 7.22 7.87
C THR A 239 0.15 5.97 8.37
N MET A 240 -0.55 4.85 8.47
CA MET A 240 0.06 3.56 8.86
C MET A 240 1.29 3.19 8.02
N TYR A 241 1.30 3.57 6.73
CA TYR A 241 2.42 3.25 5.85
C TYR A 241 3.70 4.03 6.17
N VAL A 242 3.57 5.19 6.83
CA VAL A 242 4.72 6.01 7.27
C VAL A 242 5.58 5.25 8.27
N SER A 243 5.00 4.41 9.15
CA SER A 243 5.77 3.61 10.11
C SER A 243 6.79 2.72 9.40
N ARG A 244 6.38 2.08 8.30
CA ARG A 244 7.26 1.22 7.48
C ARG A 244 8.38 2.00 6.81
N HIS A 245 8.07 3.18 6.27
CA HIS A 245 9.09 4.06 5.70
C HIS A 245 10.08 4.54 6.75
N SER A 246 9.57 4.91 7.92
CA SER A 246 10.39 5.40 9.04
C SER A 246 11.34 4.31 9.56
N TRP A 247 10.84 3.08 9.74
CA TRP A 247 11.69 1.97 10.17
C TRP A 247 12.85 1.74 9.19
N ALA A 248 12.57 1.67 7.89
CA ALA A 248 13.59 1.47 6.87
C ALA A 248 14.60 2.61 6.81
N SER A 249 14.12 3.85 6.89
CA SER A 249 14.96 5.05 6.87
C SER A 249 15.87 5.12 8.09
N ILE A 250 15.32 4.85 9.28
CA ILE A 250 16.07 4.82 10.52
C ILE A 250 17.08 3.67 10.51
N ALA A 251 16.70 2.47 10.06
CA ALA A 251 17.64 1.35 9.92
C ALA A 251 18.82 1.71 9.01
N LYS A 252 18.55 2.38 7.88
CA LYS A 252 19.61 2.87 6.99
C LYS A 252 20.50 3.91 7.67
N SER A 253 19.93 4.87 8.41
CA SER A 253 20.70 5.88 9.14
C SER A 253 21.57 5.31 10.26
N GLN A 254 21.24 4.11 10.74
CA GLN A 254 22.05 3.34 11.69
C GLN A 254 23.07 2.40 11.00
N ASN A 255 23.32 2.60 9.71
CA ASN A 255 24.24 1.79 8.90
C ASN A 255 23.89 0.29 8.85
N ILE A 256 22.63 -0.08 9.05
CA ILE A 256 22.19 -1.46 8.85
C ILE A 256 22.34 -1.83 7.36
N PRO A 257 22.98 -2.94 7.02
CA PRO A 257 23.19 -3.35 5.64
C PRO A 257 21.89 -3.51 4.87
N LEU A 258 21.88 -3.11 3.61
CA LEU A 258 20.70 -3.17 2.74
C LEU A 258 20.05 -4.56 2.66
N PRO A 259 20.81 -5.67 2.54
CA PRO A 259 20.24 -7.01 2.58
C PRO A 259 19.45 -7.29 3.85
N VAL A 260 19.96 -6.88 5.01
CA VAL A 260 19.29 -7.05 6.30
C VAL A 260 17.98 -6.25 6.38
N ILE A 261 17.99 -5.01 5.88
CA ILE A 261 16.77 -4.21 5.79
C ILE A 261 15.76 -4.87 4.85
N SER A 262 16.22 -5.35 3.71
CA SER A 262 15.38 -6.01 2.69
C SER A 262 14.70 -7.26 3.25
N GLU A 263 15.46 -8.13 3.88
CA GLU A 263 14.97 -9.34 4.50
C GLU A 263 14.03 -9.03 5.67
N GLY A 264 14.41 -8.12 6.56
CA GLY A 264 13.59 -7.70 7.70
C GLY A 264 12.24 -7.10 7.29
N MET A 265 12.17 -6.47 6.13
CA MET A 265 10.94 -5.92 5.55
C MET A 265 10.16 -6.93 4.70
N GLY A 266 10.72 -8.09 4.40
CA GLY A 266 10.11 -9.08 3.51
C GLY A 266 9.95 -8.57 2.07
N HIS A 267 10.99 -7.95 1.52
CA HIS A 267 11.02 -7.58 0.10
C HIS A 267 11.55 -8.76 -0.73
N ASP A 268 10.96 -8.98 -1.91
CA ASP A 268 11.38 -10.07 -2.81
C ASP A 268 12.77 -9.83 -3.41
N SER A 269 13.25 -8.58 -3.40
CA SER A 269 14.57 -8.22 -3.90
C SER A 269 15.12 -6.97 -3.22
N GLU A 270 16.44 -6.89 -3.14
CA GLU A 270 17.15 -5.69 -2.67
C GLU A 270 16.90 -4.48 -3.59
N THR A 271 16.67 -4.71 -4.87
CA THR A 271 16.31 -3.64 -5.81
C THR A 271 15.05 -2.90 -5.35
N THR A 272 14.04 -3.63 -4.86
CA THR A 272 12.83 -3.03 -4.28
C THR A 272 13.19 -2.15 -3.07
N THR A 273 14.07 -2.64 -2.18
CA THR A 273 14.53 -1.89 -1.01
C THR A 273 15.35 -0.68 -1.41
N ARG A 274 16.24 -0.83 -2.39
CA ARG A 274 17.06 0.26 -2.92
C ARG A 274 16.20 1.39 -3.50
N ILE A 275 15.22 1.06 -4.35
CA ILE A 275 14.27 2.04 -4.89
C ILE A 275 13.45 2.70 -3.77
N TYR A 276 13.08 1.91 -2.77
CA TYR A 276 12.33 2.36 -1.60
C TYR A 276 13.12 3.39 -0.77
N LEU A 277 14.42 3.16 -0.59
CA LEU A 277 15.32 4.03 0.20
C LEU A 277 15.97 5.15 -0.63
N ALA A 278 16.06 5.03 -1.95
CA ALA A 278 16.71 6.00 -2.83
C ALA A 278 16.12 7.41 -2.78
N SER A 279 14.86 7.54 -2.34
CA SER A 279 14.19 8.84 -2.19
C SER A 279 14.48 9.53 -0.84
N LEU A 280 15.30 8.93 0.03
CA LEU A 280 15.55 9.41 1.40
C LEU A 280 16.99 9.93 1.60
N ASP A 281 17.81 10.02 0.53
CA ASP A 281 19.27 9.93 0.67
C ASP A 281 20.08 11.21 0.52
N THR A 282 19.48 12.38 0.36
CA THR A 282 20.24 13.64 0.19
C THR A 282 21.11 13.94 1.42
N SER A 283 20.57 13.72 2.62
CA SER A 283 21.30 14.02 3.86
C SER A 283 22.50 13.09 4.13
N THR A 284 22.50 11.88 3.59
CA THR A 284 23.60 10.92 3.75
C THR A 284 24.76 11.29 2.84
N ILE A 285 24.48 11.76 1.62
CA ILE A 285 25.50 12.26 0.69
C ILE A 285 26.15 13.52 1.27
N ASP A 286 25.36 14.44 1.82
CA ASP A 286 25.87 15.67 2.43
C ASP A 286 26.77 15.38 3.65
N LYS A 287 26.37 14.42 4.51
CA LYS A 287 27.20 13.96 5.63
C LYS A 287 28.49 13.30 5.16
N ALA A 288 28.43 12.44 4.16
CA ALA A 288 29.61 11.81 3.60
C ALA A 288 30.58 12.85 2.99
N ASN A 289 30.02 13.83 2.29
CA ASN A 289 30.82 14.94 1.76
C ASN A 289 31.45 15.77 2.89
N GLY A 290 30.69 16.06 3.95
CA GLY A 290 31.23 16.73 5.14
C GLY A 290 32.43 16.00 5.73
N LEU A 291 32.32 14.68 5.94
CA LEU A 291 33.43 13.85 6.46
C LEU A 291 34.64 13.81 5.52
N ILE A 292 34.45 13.92 4.20
CA ILE A 292 35.55 14.01 3.25
C ILE A 292 36.23 15.40 3.35
N LEU A 293 35.42 16.44 3.44
CA LEU A 293 35.92 17.80 3.56
C LEU A 293 36.69 18.02 4.87
N GLU A 294 36.22 17.48 6.00
CA GLU A 294 36.90 17.51 7.29
C GLU A 294 38.31 16.87 7.26
N LYS A 295 38.57 15.96 6.33
CA LYS A 295 39.89 15.34 6.16
C LYS A 295 40.84 16.12 5.27
N LEU A 296 40.38 17.21 4.66
CA LEU A 296 41.19 18.08 3.82
C LEU A 296 41.83 19.22 4.60
N TRP A 297 41.36 19.44 5.82
CA TRP A 297 41.86 20.49 6.74
C TRP A 297 42.37 19.86 8.02
#